data_c4cf260ed6bbe66991544fa6dcf910a1
#
_entry.id   c4cf260ed6bbe66991544fa6dcf910a1
#
_cell.length_a   1.000
_cell.length_b   1.000
_cell.length_c   1.000
_cell.angle_alpha   90.00
_cell.angle_beta   90.00
_cell.angle_gamma   90.00
#
_symmetry.space_group_name_H-M   'P 1'
#
loop_
_entity.id
_entity.type
_entity.pdbx_description
1 polymer ?
#
loop_
_entity_poly.entity_id
_entity_poly.type
_entity_poly.pdbx_seq_one_letter_code
_entity_poly.pdbx_strand_id
1 'polypeptide(L)'
;MELLTWHKINPIPTCNDKYLSDTEYLLMFKEKGCKIYGTYETKSKYYLSAINKNDKDLFEHPTIKPLEFVKNQIINSSKENDIVLDCFCGSGTTCLAAKETGRRYIGMEIDPEYHKISVNRLNGITAQGQISIFTDIDQIKEEIWKEK
;
A
#
# COMPACT_ATOMS: atom_id res chain seq x y z
N MET A 1 -10.10 -14.80 -11.31
CA MET A 1 -8.70 -14.32 -11.26
C MET A 1 -8.51 -13.25 -12.30
N GLU A 2 -7.88 -12.14 -11.94
CA GLU A 2 -7.54 -11.05 -12.86
C GLU A 2 -6.05 -10.71 -12.70
N LEU A 3 -5.40 -10.36 -13.80
CA LEU A 3 -4.02 -9.89 -13.82
C LEU A 3 -4.04 -8.37 -14.02
N LEU A 4 -3.37 -7.65 -13.11
CA LEU A 4 -3.15 -6.22 -13.21
C LEU A 4 -1.65 -5.97 -13.37
N THR A 5 -1.32 -4.88 -14.01
CA THR A 5 0.06 -4.54 -14.37
C THR A 5 0.39 -3.13 -13.90
N TRP A 6 1.49 -3.00 -13.18
CA TRP A 6 2.13 -1.71 -12.93
C TRP A 6 3.39 -1.59 -13.78
N HIS A 7 3.40 -0.61 -14.68
CA HIS A 7 4.56 -0.28 -15.51
C HIS A 7 5.25 0.98 -14.98
N LYS A 8 6.56 0.88 -14.79
CA LYS A 8 7.43 1.92 -14.27
C LYS A 8 7.99 2.74 -15.42
N ILE A 9 7.70 4.03 -15.48
CA ILE A 9 8.21 4.91 -16.55
C ILE A 9 9.69 5.26 -16.39
N ASN A 10 10.27 5.03 -15.22
CA ASN A 10 11.70 5.28 -14.90
C ASN A 10 12.30 4.08 -14.13
N PRO A 11 12.34 2.89 -14.72
CA PRO A 11 12.95 1.72 -14.05
C PRO A 11 14.42 1.94 -13.77
N ILE A 12 14.97 1.18 -12.81
CA ILE A 12 16.41 1.18 -12.55
C ILE A 12 17.13 0.64 -13.80
N PRO A 13 18.11 1.35 -14.36
CA PRO A 13 18.74 1.02 -15.65
C PRO A 13 19.78 -0.12 -15.53
N THR A 14 19.52 -1.11 -14.69
CA THR A 14 20.38 -2.28 -14.52
C THR A 14 19.77 -3.45 -15.28
N CYS A 15 20.10 -3.56 -16.55
CA CYS A 15 19.55 -4.65 -17.36
C CYS A 15 20.61 -5.69 -17.76
N ASN A 16 21.93 -5.36 -17.85
CA ASN A 16 22.96 -6.30 -18.35
C ASN A 16 22.24 -7.36 -19.25
N ASP A 17 22.55 -8.24 -19.87
CA ASP A 17 21.91 -9.17 -20.79
C ASP A 17 20.43 -9.58 -20.50
N LYS A 18 19.63 -8.70 -19.88
CA LYS A 18 18.21 -8.90 -19.52
C LYS A 18 17.37 -7.70 -19.95
N TYR A 19 16.08 -7.95 -20.12
CA TYR A 19 15.11 -6.85 -20.24
C TYR A 19 15.03 -6.03 -18.95
N LEU A 20 14.62 -4.77 -19.05
CA LEU A 20 14.41 -3.91 -17.90
C LEU A 20 13.34 -4.49 -16.96
N SER A 21 13.56 -4.36 -15.66
CA SER A 21 12.54 -4.68 -14.63
C SER A 21 11.55 -3.54 -14.46
N ASP A 22 10.90 -3.17 -15.55
CA ASP A 22 9.97 -2.04 -15.63
C ASP A 22 8.53 -2.41 -15.28
N THR A 23 8.24 -3.67 -15.14
CA THR A 23 6.87 -4.17 -14.96
C THR A 23 6.74 -5.01 -13.69
N GLU A 24 5.71 -4.73 -12.89
CA GLU A 24 5.26 -5.58 -11.80
C GLU A 24 3.83 -6.03 -12.01
N TYR A 25 3.53 -7.23 -11.55
CA TYR A 25 2.22 -7.85 -11.70
C TYR A 25 1.51 -7.98 -10.36
N LEU A 26 0.20 -7.79 -10.39
CA LEU A 26 -0.71 -8.03 -9.28
C LEU A 26 -1.77 -9.06 -9.71
N LEU A 27 -1.87 -10.15 -8.98
CA LEU A 27 -2.93 -11.14 -9.17
C LEU A 27 -4.07 -10.85 -8.23
N MET A 28 -5.25 -10.59 -8.78
CA MET A 28 -6.47 -10.39 -8.01
C MET A 28 -7.33 -11.66 -8.04
N PHE A 29 -7.69 -12.11 -6.86
CA PHE A 29 -8.66 -13.18 -6.65
C PHE A 29 -9.86 -12.63 -5.91
N LYS A 30 -11.05 -13.06 -6.27
CA LYS A 30 -12.28 -12.75 -5.55
C LYS A 30 -13.21 -13.97 -5.51
N GLU A 31 -14.02 -14.05 -4.47
CA GLU A 31 -15.09 -15.03 -4.39
C GLU A 31 -16.18 -14.75 -5.42
N LYS A 32 -16.92 -15.82 -5.80
CA LYS A 32 -18.06 -15.69 -6.69
C LYS A 32 -19.13 -14.79 -6.05
N GLY A 33 -19.59 -13.81 -6.80
CA GLY A 33 -20.59 -12.84 -6.33
C GLY A 33 -20.03 -11.57 -5.70
N CYS A 34 -18.75 -11.53 -5.33
CA CYS A 34 -18.13 -10.29 -4.86
C CYS A 34 -18.10 -9.22 -5.94
N LYS A 35 -18.46 -8.00 -5.57
CA LYS A 35 -18.47 -6.84 -6.47
C LYS A 35 -17.10 -6.19 -6.52
N ILE A 36 -16.76 -5.58 -7.65
CA ILE A 36 -15.69 -4.62 -7.76
C ILE A 36 -16.34 -3.23 -7.70
N TYR A 37 -15.92 -2.44 -6.70
CA TYR A 37 -16.39 -1.06 -6.49
C TYR A 37 -15.57 -0.09 -7.37
N GLY A 38 -15.47 1.15 -7.00
CA GLY A 38 -14.65 2.14 -7.68
C GLY A 38 -15.25 2.67 -8.97
N THR A 39 -14.50 3.55 -9.63
CA THR A 39 -14.90 4.23 -10.89
C THR A 39 -14.31 3.53 -12.12
N TYR A 40 -14.62 4.06 -13.29
CA TYR A 40 -14.00 3.59 -14.55
C TYR A 40 -12.47 3.72 -14.51
N GLU A 41 -11.98 4.85 -14.01
CA GLU A 41 -10.54 5.15 -13.95
C GLU A 41 -9.80 4.24 -12.98
N THR A 42 -10.35 4.00 -11.78
CA THR A 42 -9.70 3.17 -10.76
C THR A 42 -9.66 1.69 -11.15
N LYS A 43 -10.56 1.23 -12.02
CA LYS A 43 -10.66 -0.16 -12.48
C LYS A 43 -9.72 -0.53 -13.61
N SER A 44 -8.84 0.37 -14.05
CA SER A 44 -7.84 0.03 -15.05
C SER A 44 -6.96 -1.12 -14.56
N LYS A 45 -6.73 -2.10 -15.44
CA LYS A 45 -5.77 -3.19 -15.18
C LYS A 45 -4.33 -2.80 -15.44
N TYR A 46 -4.12 -1.65 -16.03
CA TYR A 46 -2.80 -1.13 -16.36
C TYR A 46 -2.59 0.19 -15.63
N TYR A 47 -1.56 0.23 -14.82
CA TYR A 47 -1.16 1.42 -14.08
C TYR A 47 0.23 1.87 -14.51
N LEU A 48 0.37 3.15 -14.84
CA LEU A 48 1.62 3.75 -15.29
C LEU A 48 2.06 4.82 -14.28
N SER A 49 3.22 4.67 -13.70
CA SER A 49 3.80 5.69 -12.83
C SER A 49 5.32 5.60 -12.75
N ALA A 50 5.94 6.66 -12.25
CA ALA A 50 7.32 6.61 -11.82
C ALA A 50 7.51 5.69 -10.61
N ILE A 51 8.74 5.22 -10.41
CA ILE A 51 9.16 4.62 -9.14
C ILE A 51 8.98 5.70 -8.06
N ASN A 52 8.38 5.33 -6.94
CA ASN A 52 8.17 6.23 -5.82
C ASN A 52 9.50 6.57 -5.12
N LYS A 53 10.29 7.44 -5.75
CA LYS A 53 11.61 7.81 -5.27
C LYS A 53 11.52 8.68 -4.01
N ASN A 54 10.57 9.61 -3.97
CA ASN A 54 10.42 10.53 -2.84
C ASN A 54 10.14 9.77 -1.52
N ASP A 55 9.21 8.81 -1.54
CA ASP A 55 8.93 8.01 -0.35
C ASP A 55 10.09 7.07 0.01
N LYS A 56 10.84 6.58 -0.99
CA LYS A 56 12.04 5.78 -0.73
C LYS A 56 13.10 6.57 0.02
N ASP A 57 13.34 7.80 -0.40
CA ASP A 57 14.31 8.69 0.22
C ASP A 57 13.83 9.17 1.60
N LEU A 58 12.51 9.42 1.77
CA LEU A 58 11.91 9.87 3.02
C LEU A 58 11.84 8.77 4.10
N PHE A 59 11.64 7.51 3.71
CA PHE A 59 11.42 6.41 4.63
C PHE A 59 12.49 5.31 4.55
N GLU A 60 13.55 5.53 3.77
CA GLU A 60 14.71 4.63 3.65
C GLU A 60 14.35 3.17 3.33
N HIS A 61 13.29 2.95 2.53
CA HIS A 61 12.85 1.61 2.15
C HIS A 61 13.00 1.37 0.64
N PRO A 62 13.68 0.29 0.21
CA PRO A 62 14.09 0.11 -1.19
C PRO A 62 12.94 -0.14 -2.18
N THR A 63 11.80 -0.64 -1.73
CA THR A 63 10.73 -1.14 -2.61
C THR A 63 9.34 -0.60 -2.28
N ILE A 64 9.23 0.69 -1.95
CA ILE A 64 7.93 1.31 -1.66
C ILE A 64 7.06 1.33 -2.92
N LYS A 65 5.86 0.78 -2.81
CA LYS A 65 4.87 0.79 -3.89
C LYS A 65 4.21 2.16 -4.05
N PRO A 66 3.76 2.54 -5.26
CA PRO A 66 3.01 3.78 -5.43
C PRO A 66 1.71 3.77 -4.62
N LEU A 67 1.55 4.77 -3.77
CA LEU A 67 0.41 4.85 -2.85
C LEU A 67 -0.92 4.89 -3.60
N GLU A 68 -1.03 5.71 -4.64
CA GLU A 68 -2.25 5.84 -5.45
C GLU A 68 -2.64 4.53 -6.16
N PHE A 69 -1.66 3.74 -6.61
CA PHE A 69 -1.94 2.42 -7.17
C PHE A 69 -2.60 1.51 -6.12
N VAL A 70 -2.06 1.48 -4.91
CA VAL A 70 -2.62 0.65 -3.82
C VAL A 70 -3.97 1.16 -3.35
N LYS A 71 -4.17 2.49 -3.26
CA LYS A 71 -5.49 3.09 -2.97
C LYS A 71 -6.56 2.64 -3.97
N ASN A 72 -6.24 2.65 -5.26
CA ASN A 72 -7.17 2.20 -6.30
C ASN A 72 -7.59 0.74 -6.07
N GLN A 73 -6.65 -0.14 -5.69
CA GLN A 73 -6.97 -1.54 -5.42
C GLN A 73 -7.88 -1.69 -4.19
N ILE A 74 -7.62 -0.93 -3.14
CA ILE A 74 -8.44 -0.94 -1.91
C ILE A 74 -9.85 -0.40 -2.20
N ILE A 75 -9.99 0.73 -2.89
CA ILE A 75 -11.28 1.30 -3.26
C ILE A 75 -12.09 0.34 -4.14
N ASN A 76 -11.43 -0.35 -5.07
CA ASN A 76 -12.08 -1.33 -5.93
C ASN A 76 -12.55 -2.58 -5.20
N SER A 77 -11.88 -2.96 -4.10
CA SER A 77 -12.06 -4.26 -3.44
C SER A 77 -12.80 -4.18 -2.11
N SER A 78 -13.03 -2.99 -1.57
CA SER A 78 -13.62 -2.79 -0.24
C SER A 78 -14.52 -1.56 -0.18
N LYS A 79 -15.32 -1.48 0.89
CA LYS A 79 -16.10 -0.30 1.27
C LYS A 79 -15.40 0.45 2.41
N GLU A 80 -15.83 1.68 2.66
CA GLU A 80 -15.42 2.41 3.86
C GLU A 80 -15.73 1.59 5.13
N ASN A 81 -14.86 1.68 6.12
CA ASN A 81 -14.88 0.92 7.37
C ASN A 81 -14.63 -0.59 7.25
N ASP A 82 -14.46 -1.15 6.06
CA ASP A 82 -13.98 -2.54 5.93
C ASP A 82 -12.54 -2.67 6.47
N ILE A 83 -12.14 -3.90 6.79
CA ILE A 83 -10.79 -4.22 7.26
C ILE A 83 -9.95 -4.69 6.09
N VAL A 84 -8.81 -4.05 5.89
CA VAL A 84 -7.77 -4.44 4.94
C VAL A 84 -6.65 -5.13 5.71
N LEU A 85 -6.33 -6.37 5.33
CA LEU A 85 -5.24 -7.15 5.92
C LEU A 85 -4.06 -7.21 4.96
N ASP A 86 -2.86 -6.89 5.47
CA ASP A 86 -1.58 -7.09 4.77
C ASP A 86 -0.63 -7.88 5.68
N CYS A 87 -0.41 -9.15 5.35
CA CYS A 87 0.43 -10.06 6.14
C CYS A 87 1.93 -9.83 5.95
N PHE A 88 2.34 -8.99 5.00
CA PHE A 88 3.73 -8.69 4.65
C PHE A 88 3.88 -7.20 4.33
N CYS A 89 3.47 -6.35 5.27
CA CYS A 89 3.21 -4.94 4.99
C CYS A 89 4.48 -4.11 4.67
N GLY A 90 5.67 -4.60 4.97
CA GLY A 90 6.92 -3.90 4.69
C GLY A 90 6.92 -2.48 5.23
N SER A 91 7.02 -1.51 4.33
CA SER A 91 6.93 -0.08 4.65
C SER A 91 5.52 0.45 4.94
N GLY A 92 4.49 -0.41 5.01
CA GLY A 92 3.13 -0.07 5.37
C GLY A 92 2.31 0.66 4.29
N THR A 93 2.65 0.53 3.01
CA THR A 93 1.91 1.21 1.93
C THR A 93 0.44 0.83 1.89
N THR A 94 0.12 -0.46 2.06
CA THR A 94 -1.28 -0.95 2.09
C THR A 94 -2.03 -0.38 3.30
N CYS A 95 -1.41 -0.36 4.46
CA CYS A 95 -2.00 0.18 5.69
C CYS A 95 -2.27 1.69 5.57
N LEU A 96 -1.31 2.44 5.01
CA LEU A 96 -1.47 3.87 4.76
C LEU A 96 -2.58 4.13 3.73
N ALA A 97 -2.61 3.37 2.64
CA ALA A 97 -3.65 3.47 1.63
C ALA A 97 -5.05 3.17 2.21
N ALA A 98 -5.17 2.16 3.08
CA ALA A 98 -6.39 1.84 3.79
C ALA A 98 -6.83 3.00 4.69
N LYS A 99 -5.91 3.52 5.52
CA LYS A 99 -6.16 4.69 6.38
C LYS A 99 -6.67 5.90 5.58
N GLU A 100 -5.98 6.28 4.52
CA GLU A 100 -6.33 7.45 3.71
C GLU A 100 -7.61 7.29 2.88
N THR A 101 -8.08 6.07 2.70
CA THR A 101 -9.33 5.75 2.00
C THR A 101 -10.48 5.40 2.95
N GLY A 102 -10.33 5.65 4.26
CA GLY A 102 -11.36 5.41 5.27
C GLY A 102 -11.62 3.94 5.58
N ARG A 103 -10.61 3.08 5.41
CA ARG A 103 -10.67 1.66 5.79
C ARG A 103 -9.86 1.45 7.05
N ARG A 104 -10.27 0.46 7.86
CA ARG A 104 -9.45 -0.07 8.94
C ARG A 104 -8.38 -0.98 8.34
N TYR A 105 -7.29 -1.21 9.05
CA TYR A 105 -6.22 -2.06 8.54
C TYR A 105 -5.57 -2.89 9.64
N ILE A 106 -5.01 -4.03 9.23
CA ILE A 106 -4.14 -4.87 10.02
C ILE A 106 -2.90 -5.14 9.16
N GLY A 107 -1.74 -4.69 9.60
CA GLY A 107 -0.45 -4.93 8.95
C GLY A 107 0.42 -5.85 9.80
N MET A 108 1.09 -6.79 9.17
CA MET A 108 2.07 -7.68 9.81
C MET A 108 3.40 -7.54 9.09
N GLU A 109 4.47 -7.40 9.86
CA GLU A 109 5.84 -7.35 9.35
C GLU A 109 6.76 -8.04 10.35
N ILE A 110 7.59 -8.95 9.85
CA ILE A 110 8.49 -9.75 10.67
C ILE A 110 9.81 -9.03 10.95
N ASP A 111 10.24 -8.17 10.02
CA ASP A 111 11.46 -7.39 10.19
C ASP A 111 11.18 -6.18 11.10
N PRO A 112 11.84 -6.06 12.26
CA PRO A 112 11.57 -4.99 13.22
C PRO A 112 11.91 -3.59 12.66
N GLU A 113 12.88 -3.46 11.78
CA GLU A 113 13.22 -2.17 11.16
C GLU A 113 12.14 -1.76 10.17
N TYR A 114 11.66 -2.66 9.32
CA TYR A 114 10.54 -2.38 8.42
C TYR A 114 9.24 -2.14 9.17
N HIS A 115 8.99 -2.86 10.24
CA HIS A 115 7.85 -2.60 11.13
C HIS A 115 7.92 -1.17 11.69
N LYS A 116 9.08 -0.74 12.20
CA LYS A 116 9.28 0.63 12.69
C LYS A 116 9.05 1.68 11.59
N ILE A 117 9.57 1.43 10.38
CA ILE A 117 9.32 2.30 9.21
C ILE A 117 7.82 2.40 8.93
N SER A 118 7.09 1.28 8.93
CA SER A 118 5.66 1.28 8.67
C SER A 118 4.88 2.07 9.71
N VAL A 119 5.19 1.91 10.99
CA VAL A 119 4.57 2.65 12.09
C VAL A 119 4.86 4.15 11.98
N ASN A 120 6.10 4.52 11.74
CA ASN A 120 6.49 5.92 11.55
C ASN A 120 5.72 6.55 10.37
N ARG A 121 5.67 5.85 9.25
CA ARG A 121 4.96 6.31 8.06
C ARG A 121 3.46 6.50 8.30
N LEU A 122 2.82 5.58 9.01
CA LEU A 122 1.42 5.70 9.41
C LEU A 122 1.14 6.88 10.35
N ASN A 123 2.13 7.26 11.16
CA ASN A 123 2.09 8.42 12.04
C ASN A 123 2.62 9.71 11.38
N GLY A 124 2.98 9.67 10.10
CA GLY A 124 3.54 10.80 9.38
C GLY A 124 4.94 11.20 9.84
N ILE A 125 5.70 10.29 10.47
CA ILE A 125 7.06 10.54 10.93
C ILE A 125 8.02 10.12 9.83
N THR A 126 8.85 11.04 9.34
CA THR A 126 9.91 10.74 8.36
C THR A 126 11.15 10.15 9.04
N ALA A 127 12.09 9.59 8.27
CA ALA A 127 13.37 9.12 8.77
C ALA A 127 14.17 10.21 9.51
N GLN A 128 13.95 11.49 9.17
CA GLN A 128 14.55 12.65 9.81
C GLN A 128 13.77 13.14 11.06
N GLY A 129 12.73 12.43 11.50
CA GLY A 129 11.96 12.75 12.71
C GLY A 129 10.98 13.92 12.57
N GLN A 130 10.68 14.36 11.36
CA GLN A 130 9.66 15.39 11.13
C GLN A 130 8.26 14.79 11.17
N ILE A 131 7.35 15.45 11.88
CA ILE A 131 5.95 15.03 12.02
C ILE A 131 5.14 15.66 10.89
N SER A 132 4.56 14.84 10.02
CA SER A 132 3.41 15.25 9.23
C SER A 132 2.16 14.67 9.89
N ILE A 133 1.16 15.51 10.06
CA ILE A 133 -0.03 15.32 10.89
C ILE A 133 -0.85 14.10 10.44
N PHE A 134 -0.90 13.02 11.22
CA PHE A 134 -2.03 12.07 11.29
C PHE A 134 -1.92 11.17 12.53
N THR A 135 -2.88 11.25 13.40
CA THR A 135 -3.11 10.43 14.61
C THR A 135 -4.09 9.30 14.27
N ASP A 136 -3.94 8.11 14.76
CA ASP A 136 -4.44 7.36 15.89
C ASP A 136 -4.42 5.84 15.68
N ILE A 137 -3.44 5.16 16.23
CA ILE A 137 -3.43 3.68 16.37
C ILE A 137 -4.13 3.26 17.68
N ASP A 138 -4.17 4.13 18.67
CA ASP A 138 -4.71 3.79 19.99
C ASP A 138 -6.25 3.66 20.01
N GLN A 139 -6.97 4.34 19.14
CA GLN A 139 -8.43 4.18 19.00
C GLN A 139 -8.84 2.80 18.48
N ILE A 140 -8.05 2.21 17.57
CA ILE A 140 -8.38 0.91 16.97
C ILE A 140 -8.21 -0.24 17.98
N LYS A 141 -7.22 -0.15 18.87
CA LYS A 141 -7.02 -1.15 19.92
C LYS A 141 -8.20 -1.20 20.88
N GLU A 142 -8.73 -0.05 21.27
CA GLU A 142 -9.88 0.00 22.18
C GLU A 142 -11.18 -0.51 21.57
N GLU A 143 -11.39 -0.32 20.26
CA GLU A 143 -12.61 -0.77 19.59
C GLU A 143 -12.61 -2.29 19.34
N ILE A 144 -11.47 -2.87 18.96
CA ILE A 144 -11.35 -4.33 18.71
C ILE A 144 -11.56 -5.13 20.01
N TRP A 145 -11.19 -4.57 21.17
CA TRP A 145 -11.36 -5.25 22.46
C TRP A 145 -12.72 -5.03 23.12
N LYS A 146 -13.51 -4.08 22.65
CA LYS A 146 -14.88 -3.81 23.15
C LYS A 146 -15.98 -4.70 22.52
N GLU A 147 -15.67 -5.39 21.40
CA GLU A 147 -16.61 -6.30 20.73
C GLU A 147 -16.43 -7.78 21.11
N LYS A 148 -15.69 -8.08 22.17
CA LYS A 148 -15.61 -9.39 22.80
C LYS A 148 -16.22 -9.34 24.19
#